data_07c35b42b3fbb55d8026288aab039f9b
#
_entry.id   07c35b42b3fbb55d8026288aab039f9b
#
_cell.length_a   1.000
_cell.length_b   1.000
_cell.length_c   1.000
_cell.angle_alpha   90.00
_cell.angle_beta   90.00
_cell.angle_gamma   90.00
#
_symmetry.space_group_name_H-M   'P 1'
#
loop_
_entity.id
_entity.type
_entity.pdbx_description
1 polymer ?
#
loop_
_entity_poly.entity_id
_entity_poly.type
_entity_poly.pdbx_seq_one_letter_code
_entity_poly.pdbx_strand_id
1 'polypeptide(L)'
;MNTMMTEWPKFSPETLGRLFDAVDVDDIVDAHTCLPDPIVLAVPEDAIRRCYALCLQFWDDGVSREELLHLVEKLMRNEGLSADERLQYKHSRARYKHLRFAQRLYSRNHRSSYLFDLTTRVLGHMQDGFRGGKRGTIVRQGWKLRVLLSKPVWNFVRRGMVETRLDSEAGLIAFQKAEMSRLKKAVNRTIFAGDQFHAVRKIVSMQVSYYDTLRSLAPNEHAYCMSRFLAAINGLMGSRHDEMVAESLSGRRSYNTPAPLAKETRSRLETLVARYPL
;
A
#
# COMPACT_ATOMS: atom_id res chain seq x y z
N MET A 1 -26.29 -25.59 -7.31
CA MET A 1 -26.59 -24.23 -6.87
C MET A 1 -25.70 -23.27 -7.64
N ASN A 2 -26.25 -22.65 -8.66
CA ASN A 2 -25.53 -21.67 -9.49
C ASN A 2 -25.36 -20.39 -8.66
N THR A 3 -24.19 -20.20 -8.07
CA THR A 3 -23.85 -18.93 -7.43
C THR A 3 -23.66 -17.92 -8.55
N MET A 4 -24.68 -17.11 -8.84
CA MET A 4 -24.51 -15.94 -9.69
C MET A 4 -23.32 -15.17 -9.13
N MET A 5 -22.20 -15.17 -9.86
CA MET A 5 -21.08 -14.29 -9.55
C MET A 5 -21.59 -12.87 -9.78
N THR A 6 -21.94 -12.21 -8.69
CA THR A 6 -22.42 -10.83 -8.73
C THR A 6 -21.28 -9.99 -9.33
N GLU A 7 -21.50 -9.45 -10.51
CA GLU A 7 -20.52 -8.61 -11.21
C GLU A 7 -20.06 -7.45 -10.32
N TRP A 8 -18.75 -7.17 -10.32
CA TRP A 8 -18.21 -6.05 -9.56
C TRP A 8 -18.66 -4.72 -10.19
N PRO A 9 -19.06 -3.73 -9.37
CA PRO A 9 -19.38 -2.41 -9.90
C PRO A 9 -18.17 -1.82 -10.62
N LYS A 10 -18.44 -1.15 -11.74
CA LYS A 10 -17.45 -0.44 -12.55
C LYS A 10 -17.53 1.06 -12.29
N PHE A 11 -16.37 1.70 -12.33
CA PHE A 11 -16.22 3.13 -12.06
C PHE A 11 -15.72 3.86 -13.31
N SER A 12 -16.08 5.14 -13.39
CA SER A 12 -15.69 5.99 -14.50
C SER A 12 -14.16 6.25 -14.49
N PRO A 13 -13.59 6.59 -15.67
CA PRO A 13 -12.20 7.02 -15.75
C PRO A 13 -11.85 8.18 -14.80
N GLU A 14 -12.79 9.09 -14.56
CA GLU A 14 -12.64 10.20 -13.61
C GLU A 14 -12.45 9.69 -12.17
N THR A 15 -13.25 8.72 -11.73
CA THR A 15 -13.10 8.13 -10.37
C THR A 15 -11.79 7.39 -10.23
N LEU A 16 -11.36 6.65 -11.26
CA LEU A 16 -10.04 6.00 -11.29
C LEU A 16 -8.90 7.02 -11.31
N GLY A 17 -9.09 8.14 -12.02
CA GLY A 17 -8.14 9.26 -12.03
C GLY A 17 -7.98 9.88 -10.65
N ARG A 18 -9.07 10.17 -9.93
CA ARG A 18 -9.01 10.65 -8.54
C ARG A 18 -8.25 9.69 -7.62
N LEU A 19 -8.45 8.38 -7.78
CA LEU A 19 -7.68 7.40 -7.00
C LEU A 19 -6.21 7.38 -7.40
N PHE A 20 -5.91 7.51 -8.68
CA PHE A 20 -4.53 7.60 -9.16
C PHE A 20 -3.81 8.82 -8.57
N ASP A 21 -4.44 10.00 -8.63
CA ASP A 21 -3.90 11.25 -8.08
C ASP A 21 -3.68 11.13 -6.56
N ALA A 22 -4.64 10.48 -5.85
CA ALA A 22 -4.50 10.23 -4.42
C ALA A 22 -3.30 9.35 -4.10
N VAL A 23 -3.11 8.26 -4.86
CA VAL A 23 -2.02 7.29 -4.67
C VAL A 23 -0.65 7.88 -5.07
N ASP A 24 -0.61 8.76 -6.07
CA ASP A 24 0.66 9.38 -6.48
C ASP A 24 1.22 10.35 -5.44
N VAL A 25 0.35 10.88 -4.57
CA VAL A 25 0.71 11.80 -3.47
C VAL A 25 0.62 11.14 -2.08
N ASP A 26 0.58 9.79 -1.99
CA ASP A 26 0.36 9.02 -0.75
C ASP A 26 1.52 9.11 0.26
N ASP A 27 2.61 9.75 -0.12
CA ASP A 27 3.82 9.93 0.68
C ASP A 27 4.34 11.38 0.71
N ILE A 28 3.57 12.35 0.22
CA ILE A 28 3.95 13.76 0.28
C ILE A 28 3.78 14.27 1.71
N VAL A 29 4.88 14.81 2.24
CA VAL A 29 4.91 15.45 3.56
C VAL A 29 4.40 16.88 3.44
N ASP A 30 3.22 17.13 3.99
CA ASP A 30 2.63 18.45 4.12
C ASP A 30 2.64 18.86 5.61
N ALA A 31 3.29 19.98 5.92
CA ALA A 31 3.42 20.49 7.27
C ALA A 31 2.09 21.03 7.83
N HIS A 32 1.18 21.44 6.95
CA HIS A 32 -0.07 22.11 7.32
C HIS A 32 -1.28 21.17 7.40
N THR A 33 -1.10 19.86 7.25
CA THR A 33 -2.19 18.92 7.38
C THR A 33 -2.72 18.86 8.80
N CYS A 34 -4.03 18.99 8.95
CA CYS A 34 -4.72 18.81 10.22
C CYS A 34 -5.47 17.48 10.26
N LEU A 35 -5.51 16.89 11.45
CA LEU A 35 -6.35 15.73 11.72
C LEU A 35 -7.78 16.22 11.97
N PRO A 36 -8.82 15.64 11.34
CA PRO A 36 -10.21 16.02 11.60
C PRO A 36 -10.59 15.74 13.06
N ASP A 37 -11.49 16.56 13.59
CA ASP A 37 -12.02 16.44 14.95
C ASP A 37 -13.54 16.56 14.91
N PRO A 38 -14.29 15.49 15.26
CA PRO A 38 -13.84 14.15 15.62
C PRO A 38 -13.40 13.28 14.41
N ILE A 39 -12.63 12.23 14.68
CA ILE A 39 -12.41 11.16 13.70
C ILE A 39 -13.66 10.26 13.69
N VAL A 40 -14.34 10.18 12.55
CA VAL A 40 -15.55 9.39 12.38
C VAL A 40 -15.24 8.10 11.63
N LEU A 41 -15.62 6.96 12.20
CA LEU A 41 -15.50 5.63 11.59
C LEU A 41 -16.83 5.19 10.93
N ALA A 42 -17.50 6.12 10.26
CA ALA A 42 -18.68 5.76 9.50
C ALA A 42 -18.27 5.06 8.20
N VAL A 43 -18.77 3.86 8.01
CA VAL A 43 -18.66 3.11 6.75
C VAL A 43 -20.01 3.22 6.06
N PRO A 44 -20.12 3.92 4.91
CA PRO A 44 -21.38 4.01 4.18
C PRO A 44 -21.88 2.61 3.75
N GLU A 45 -23.19 2.46 3.62
CA GLU A 45 -23.81 1.25 3.07
C GLU A 45 -23.16 0.88 1.71
N ASP A 46 -22.92 -0.39 1.48
CA ASP A 46 -22.20 -0.91 0.29
C ASP A 46 -20.75 -0.41 0.10
N ALA A 47 -20.22 0.42 1.02
CA ALA A 47 -18.88 0.98 0.84
C ALA A 47 -17.80 -0.08 0.70
N ILE A 48 -17.87 -1.17 1.46
CA ILE A 48 -16.87 -2.26 1.40
C ILE A 48 -16.81 -2.84 -0.02
N ARG A 49 -17.96 -3.15 -0.60
CA ARG A 49 -18.05 -3.69 -1.95
C ARG A 49 -17.54 -2.69 -2.99
N ARG A 50 -17.94 -1.44 -2.88
CA ARG A 50 -17.53 -0.37 -3.79
C ARG A 50 -16.04 -0.05 -3.65
N CYS A 51 -15.53 0.04 -2.43
CA CYS A 51 -14.10 0.27 -2.17
C CYS A 51 -13.23 -0.85 -2.74
N TYR A 52 -13.59 -2.10 -2.46
CA TYR A 52 -12.85 -3.23 -3.00
C TYR A 52 -12.89 -3.26 -4.54
N ALA A 53 -14.07 -3.05 -5.13
CA ALA A 53 -14.25 -3.03 -6.58
C ALA A 53 -13.44 -1.92 -7.25
N LEU A 54 -13.38 -0.73 -6.65
CA LEU A 54 -12.55 0.37 -7.17
C LEU A 54 -11.06 0.00 -7.15
N CYS A 55 -10.58 -0.57 -6.05
CA CYS A 55 -9.18 -1.00 -5.95
C CYS A 55 -8.86 -2.15 -6.92
N LEU A 56 -9.80 -3.07 -7.11
CA LEU A 56 -9.67 -4.17 -8.07
C LEU A 56 -9.59 -3.64 -9.50
N GLN A 57 -10.50 -2.75 -9.89
CA GLN A 57 -10.49 -2.13 -11.21
C GLN A 57 -9.24 -1.28 -11.43
N PHE A 58 -8.81 -0.50 -10.43
CA PHE A 58 -7.60 0.31 -10.48
C PHE A 58 -6.34 -0.51 -10.78
N TRP A 59 -6.26 -1.74 -10.26
CA TRP A 59 -5.19 -2.67 -10.57
C TRP A 59 -5.41 -3.35 -11.92
N ASP A 60 -6.60 -3.90 -12.19
CA ASP A 60 -6.90 -4.72 -13.37
C ASP A 60 -6.81 -3.91 -14.68
N ASP A 61 -7.35 -2.68 -14.67
CA ASP A 61 -7.29 -1.80 -15.85
C ASP A 61 -5.95 -1.06 -15.97
N GLY A 62 -5.24 -0.86 -14.85
CA GLY A 62 -4.04 -0.03 -14.82
C GLY A 62 -2.71 -0.78 -14.82
N VAL A 63 -2.69 -2.13 -14.84
CA VAL A 63 -1.48 -2.93 -14.87
C VAL A 63 -1.49 -3.86 -16.07
N SER A 64 -0.70 -3.53 -17.08
CA SER A 64 -0.41 -4.44 -18.18
C SER A 64 0.65 -5.46 -17.74
N ARG A 65 0.27 -6.73 -17.77
CA ARG A 65 1.18 -7.84 -17.44
C ARG A 65 2.39 -7.88 -18.40
N GLU A 66 2.12 -7.69 -19.68
CA GLU A 66 3.11 -7.73 -20.75
C GLU A 66 4.13 -6.60 -20.60
N GLU A 67 3.67 -5.37 -20.36
CA GLU A 67 4.54 -4.22 -20.15
C GLU A 67 5.37 -4.37 -18.88
N LEU A 68 4.76 -4.81 -17.77
CA LEU A 68 5.49 -5.02 -16.53
C LEU A 68 6.57 -6.08 -16.68
N LEU A 69 6.27 -7.18 -17.40
CA LEU A 69 7.24 -8.23 -17.68
C LEU A 69 8.39 -7.72 -18.59
N HIS A 70 8.06 -6.89 -19.58
CA HIS A 70 9.06 -6.24 -20.44
C HIS A 70 10.04 -5.38 -19.63
N LEU A 71 9.52 -4.53 -18.70
CA LEU A 71 10.35 -3.71 -17.81
C LEU A 71 11.26 -4.56 -16.92
N VAL A 72 10.74 -5.67 -16.40
CA VAL A 72 11.52 -6.65 -15.62
C VAL A 72 12.66 -7.24 -16.45
N GLU A 73 12.39 -7.61 -17.69
CA GLU A 73 13.39 -8.19 -18.58
C GLU A 73 14.48 -7.19 -18.98
N LYS A 74 14.12 -5.94 -19.28
CA LYS A 74 15.11 -4.86 -19.52
C LYS A 74 16.07 -4.71 -18.33
N LEU A 75 15.52 -4.65 -17.11
CA LEU A 75 16.35 -4.57 -15.90
C LEU A 75 17.26 -5.80 -15.75
N MET A 76 16.75 -7.01 -16.04
CA MET A 76 17.55 -8.24 -16.00
C MET A 76 18.68 -8.26 -17.04
N ARG A 77 18.50 -7.63 -18.20
CA ARG A 77 19.54 -7.49 -19.23
C ARG A 77 20.52 -6.36 -18.97
N ASN A 78 20.28 -5.55 -17.93
CA ASN A 78 21.07 -4.35 -17.62
C ASN A 78 20.95 -3.21 -18.65
N GLU A 79 19.83 -3.14 -19.34
CA GLU A 79 19.54 -2.10 -20.32
C GLU A 79 19.14 -0.76 -19.66
N GLY A 80 18.83 -0.79 -18.35
CA GLY A 80 18.28 0.35 -17.63
C GLY A 80 16.81 0.60 -17.97
N LEU A 81 16.24 1.62 -17.38
CA LEU A 81 14.89 2.10 -17.68
C LEU A 81 14.96 3.60 -17.99
N SER A 82 14.21 4.06 -18.98
CA SER A 82 13.96 5.49 -19.21
C SER A 82 13.21 6.13 -18.04
N ALA A 83 13.05 7.45 -18.04
CA ALA A 83 12.27 8.15 -17.01
C ALA A 83 10.82 7.68 -17.00
N ASP A 84 10.18 7.55 -18.16
CA ASP A 84 8.80 7.10 -18.30
C ASP A 84 8.63 5.64 -17.88
N GLU A 85 9.55 4.76 -18.24
CA GLU A 85 9.55 3.36 -17.83
C GLU A 85 9.71 3.19 -16.31
N ARG A 86 10.53 4.03 -15.66
CA ARG A 86 10.65 4.07 -14.19
C ARG A 86 9.34 4.50 -13.54
N LEU A 87 8.68 5.50 -14.12
CA LEU A 87 7.38 5.98 -13.67
C LEU A 87 6.31 4.88 -13.84
N GLN A 88 6.27 4.23 -14.99
CA GLN A 88 5.36 3.09 -15.25
C GLN A 88 5.58 1.94 -14.26
N TYR A 89 6.83 1.62 -13.93
CA TYR A 89 7.15 0.63 -12.91
C TYR A 89 6.67 1.07 -11.52
N LYS A 90 6.92 2.35 -11.14
CA LYS A 90 6.42 2.95 -9.89
C LYS A 90 4.90 2.81 -9.79
N HIS A 91 4.18 3.19 -10.84
CA HIS A 91 2.72 3.16 -10.88
C HIS A 91 2.15 1.73 -10.81
N SER A 92 2.73 0.78 -11.56
CA SER A 92 2.34 -0.63 -11.49
C SER A 92 2.51 -1.17 -10.06
N ARG A 93 3.66 -0.89 -9.43
CA ARG A 93 3.92 -1.30 -8.04
C ARG A 93 2.95 -0.63 -7.05
N ALA A 94 2.60 0.64 -7.25
CA ALA A 94 1.65 1.36 -6.42
C ALA A 94 0.26 0.70 -6.47
N ARG A 95 -0.22 0.32 -7.67
CA ARG A 95 -1.49 -0.40 -7.87
C ARG A 95 -1.49 -1.78 -7.18
N TYR A 96 -0.40 -2.52 -7.28
CA TYR A 96 -0.23 -3.78 -6.53
C TYR A 96 -0.29 -3.55 -5.01
N LYS A 97 0.43 -2.54 -4.49
CA LYS A 97 0.42 -2.17 -3.07
C LYS A 97 -0.99 -1.82 -2.61
N HIS A 98 -1.73 -1.04 -3.41
CA HIS A 98 -3.06 -0.55 -3.09
C HIS A 98 -4.07 -1.71 -3.02
N LEU A 99 -4.15 -2.58 -4.04
CA LEU A 99 -5.03 -3.75 -4.02
C LEU A 99 -4.66 -4.74 -2.90
N ARG A 100 -3.37 -4.92 -2.59
CA ARG A 100 -2.94 -5.72 -1.44
C ARG A 100 -3.50 -5.18 -0.13
N PHE A 101 -3.53 -3.87 0.05
CA PHE A 101 -4.15 -3.26 1.23
C PHE A 101 -5.67 -3.40 1.20
N ALA A 102 -6.31 -3.26 0.04
CA ALA A 102 -7.74 -3.50 -0.10
C ALA A 102 -8.14 -4.93 0.30
N GLN A 103 -7.35 -5.94 -0.07
CA GLN A 103 -7.58 -7.31 0.41
C GLN A 103 -7.49 -7.42 1.93
N ARG A 104 -6.53 -6.72 2.57
CA ARG A 104 -6.42 -6.74 4.03
C ARG A 104 -7.52 -5.95 4.73
N LEU A 105 -8.00 -4.89 4.12
CA LEU A 105 -9.08 -4.05 4.68
C LEU A 105 -10.44 -4.74 4.53
N TYR A 106 -10.75 -5.21 3.33
CA TYR A 106 -12.12 -5.53 2.94
C TYR A 106 -12.42 -7.02 2.84
N SER A 107 -11.41 -7.90 2.78
CA SER A 107 -11.68 -9.34 2.75
C SER A 107 -11.98 -9.89 4.14
N ARG A 108 -12.85 -10.90 4.20
CA ARG A 108 -13.31 -11.55 5.44
C ARG A 108 -12.19 -12.09 6.35
N ASN A 109 -11.07 -12.49 5.77
CA ASN A 109 -9.93 -13.01 6.52
C ASN A 109 -8.83 -11.97 6.78
N HIS A 110 -8.99 -10.72 6.33
CA HIS A 110 -8.04 -9.62 6.46
C HIS A 110 -6.61 -9.97 6.00
N ARG A 111 -6.52 -10.77 4.94
CA ARG A 111 -5.23 -11.23 4.39
C ARG A 111 -5.21 -11.07 2.88
N SER A 112 -4.05 -10.70 2.37
CA SER A 112 -3.80 -10.77 0.94
C SER A 112 -3.52 -12.22 0.53
N SER A 113 -3.93 -12.60 -0.68
CA SER A 113 -3.57 -13.89 -1.22
C SER A 113 -2.05 -14.03 -1.32
N TYR A 114 -1.55 -15.23 -1.06
CA TYR A 114 -0.10 -15.48 -0.93
C TYR A 114 0.68 -15.06 -2.18
N LEU A 115 0.25 -15.47 -3.36
CA LEU A 115 0.96 -15.15 -4.62
C LEU A 115 0.91 -13.66 -4.94
N PHE A 116 -0.21 -12.97 -4.67
CA PHE A 116 -0.33 -11.54 -4.87
C PHE A 116 0.56 -10.75 -3.90
N ASP A 117 0.58 -11.12 -2.62
CA ASP A 117 1.47 -10.52 -1.62
C ASP A 117 2.93 -10.77 -1.97
N LEU A 118 3.27 -11.99 -2.41
CA LEU A 118 4.62 -12.32 -2.85
C LEU A 118 5.04 -11.47 -4.06
N THR A 119 4.19 -11.35 -5.09
CA THR A 119 4.46 -10.51 -6.26
C THR A 119 4.70 -9.05 -5.84
N THR A 120 3.84 -8.51 -4.99
CA THR A 120 3.98 -7.13 -4.48
C THR A 120 5.32 -6.92 -3.75
N ARG A 121 5.74 -7.88 -2.92
CA ARG A 121 7.04 -7.82 -2.22
C ARG A 121 8.23 -7.93 -3.16
N VAL A 122 8.16 -8.83 -4.13
CA VAL A 122 9.23 -9.04 -5.10
C VAL A 122 9.41 -7.80 -6.00
N LEU A 123 8.30 -7.15 -6.42
CA LEU A 123 8.35 -5.86 -7.12
C LEU A 123 9.07 -4.79 -6.27
N GLY A 124 8.78 -4.73 -4.96
CA GLY A 124 9.48 -3.81 -4.06
C GLY A 124 10.98 -4.10 -3.98
N HIS A 125 11.37 -5.34 -3.70
CA HIS A 125 12.79 -5.71 -3.62
C HIS A 125 13.54 -5.51 -4.94
N MET A 126 12.87 -5.67 -6.08
CA MET A 126 13.47 -5.38 -7.37
C MET A 126 13.70 -3.87 -7.56
N GLN A 127 12.75 -3.04 -7.14
CA GLN A 127 12.92 -1.58 -7.13
C GLN A 127 14.09 -1.14 -6.25
N ASP A 128 14.21 -1.70 -5.05
CA ASP A 128 15.33 -1.41 -4.16
C ASP A 128 16.66 -1.87 -4.77
N GLY A 129 16.63 -3.02 -5.47
CA GLY A 129 17.78 -3.54 -6.20
C GLY A 129 18.29 -2.61 -7.30
N PHE A 130 17.42 -2.10 -8.16
CA PHE A 130 17.86 -1.21 -9.25
C PHE A 130 18.16 0.21 -8.78
N ARG A 131 17.47 0.75 -7.75
CA ARG A 131 17.85 2.02 -7.11
C ARG A 131 19.23 1.94 -6.47
N GLY A 132 19.56 0.81 -5.85
CA GLY A 132 20.84 0.56 -5.19
C GLY A 132 21.93 -0.04 -6.07
N GLY A 133 21.73 -0.16 -7.38
CA GLY A 133 22.72 -0.73 -8.31
C GLY A 133 23.06 -2.22 -8.06
N LYS A 134 22.21 -2.97 -7.33
CA LYS A 134 22.47 -4.35 -6.89
C LYS A 134 22.07 -5.37 -7.96
N ARG A 135 22.98 -5.60 -8.91
CA ARG A 135 22.78 -6.51 -10.05
C ARG A 135 22.27 -7.90 -9.65
N GLY A 136 22.88 -8.53 -8.65
CA GLY A 136 22.49 -9.86 -8.16
C GLY A 136 21.06 -9.90 -7.61
N THR A 137 20.61 -8.82 -6.94
CA THR A 137 19.23 -8.68 -6.47
C THR A 137 18.26 -8.56 -7.64
N ILE A 138 18.59 -7.70 -8.62
CA ILE A 138 17.75 -7.52 -9.85
C ILE A 138 17.53 -8.84 -10.54
N VAL A 139 18.59 -9.59 -10.85
CA VAL A 139 18.48 -10.87 -11.54
C VAL A 139 17.66 -11.89 -10.74
N ARG A 140 17.96 -12.03 -9.45
CA ARG A 140 17.22 -12.97 -8.58
C ARG A 140 15.74 -12.64 -8.47
N GLN A 141 15.39 -11.35 -8.29
CA GLN A 141 13.98 -10.95 -8.21
C GLN A 141 13.29 -11.01 -9.58
N GLY A 142 14.01 -10.70 -10.65
CA GLY A 142 13.51 -10.80 -12.02
C GLY A 142 13.09 -12.23 -12.39
N TRP A 143 13.88 -13.24 -12.05
CA TRP A 143 13.49 -14.64 -12.25
C TRP A 143 12.21 -15.02 -11.51
N LYS A 144 12.06 -14.55 -10.25
CA LYS A 144 10.82 -14.74 -9.49
C LYS A 144 9.64 -14.05 -10.16
N LEU A 145 9.82 -12.82 -10.65
CA LEU A 145 8.76 -12.08 -11.36
C LEU A 145 8.36 -12.74 -12.67
N ARG A 146 9.29 -13.31 -13.44
CA ARG A 146 8.96 -14.08 -14.65
C ARG A 146 8.00 -15.24 -14.34
N VAL A 147 8.22 -15.95 -13.24
CA VAL A 147 7.31 -17.02 -12.80
C VAL A 147 5.99 -16.45 -12.31
N LEU A 148 6.01 -15.44 -11.42
CA LEU A 148 4.82 -14.84 -10.82
C LEU A 148 3.94 -14.09 -11.83
N LEU A 149 4.54 -13.55 -12.90
CA LEU A 149 3.86 -12.88 -14.00
C LEU A 149 3.60 -13.81 -15.19
N SER A 150 3.88 -15.13 -15.10
CA SER A 150 3.50 -16.05 -16.15
C SER A 150 1.97 -16.09 -16.33
N LYS A 151 1.50 -16.32 -17.58
CA LYS A 151 0.04 -16.33 -17.87
C LYS A 151 -0.77 -17.24 -16.93
N PRO A 152 -0.35 -18.48 -16.62
CA PRO A 152 -1.11 -19.35 -15.70
C PRO A 152 -1.22 -18.76 -14.30
N VAL A 153 -0.10 -18.26 -13.73
CA VAL A 153 -0.08 -17.67 -12.37
C VAL A 153 -0.87 -16.38 -12.33
N TRP A 154 -0.71 -15.52 -13.34
CA TRP A 154 -1.48 -14.28 -13.47
C TRP A 154 -2.99 -14.55 -13.48
N ASN A 155 -3.46 -15.45 -14.33
CA ASN A 155 -4.88 -15.78 -14.45
C ASN A 155 -5.43 -16.41 -13.16
N PHE A 156 -4.65 -17.26 -12.50
CA PHE A 156 -5.01 -17.84 -11.20
C PHE A 156 -5.15 -16.74 -10.12
N VAL A 157 -4.17 -15.84 -10.05
CA VAL A 157 -4.18 -14.72 -9.11
C VAL A 157 -5.35 -13.80 -9.39
N ARG A 158 -5.56 -13.39 -10.66
CA ARG A 158 -6.67 -12.51 -11.07
C ARG A 158 -8.02 -13.11 -10.70
N ARG A 159 -8.23 -14.41 -10.94
CA ARG A 159 -9.45 -15.11 -10.52
C ARG A 159 -9.65 -15.02 -9.00
N GLY A 160 -8.61 -15.27 -8.21
CA GLY A 160 -8.70 -15.16 -6.75
C GLY A 160 -9.02 -13.76 -6.24
N MET A 161 -8.61 -12.68 -6.99
CA MET A 161 -9.01 -11.31 -6.67
C MET A 161 -10.50 -11.09 -6.93
N VAL A 162 -11.01 -11.59 -8.05
CA VAL A 162 -12.44 -11.48 -8.43
C VAL A 162 -13.33 -12.29 -7.48
N GLU A 163 -12.87 -13.44 -7.01
CA GLU A 163 -13.61 -14.34 -6.11
C GLU A 163 -13.43 -13.99 -4.61
N THR A 164 -12.82 -12.85 -4.29
CA THR A 164 -12.59 -12.44 -2.89
C THR A 164 -13.92 -12.31 -2.13
N ARG A 165 -14.02 -13.00 -0.99
CA ARG A 165 -15.15 -12.86 -0.07
C ARG A 165 -14.92 -11.65 0.82
N LEU A 166 -15.86 -10.72 0.79
CA LEU A 166 -15.81 -9.50 1.59
C LEU A 166 -16.28 -9.74 3.01
N ASP A 167 -15.80 -8.88 3.91
CA ASP A 167 -16.24 -8.80 5.29
C ASP A 167 -17.49 -7.91 5.43
N SER A 168 -18.06 -7.88 6.62
CA SER A 168 -19.10 -6.94 7.02
C SER A 168 -18.52 -5.59 7.43
N GLU A 169 -19.38 -4.57 7.50
CA GLU A 169 -18.99 -3.24 8.01
C GLU A 169 -18.49 -3.32 9.44
N ALA A 170 -19.18 -4.08 10.30
CA ALA A 170 -18.76 -4.31 11.67
C ALA A 170 -17.38 -5.00 11.75
N GLY A 171 -17.12 -5.97 10.86
CA GLY A 171 -15.82 -6.63 10.76
C GLY A 171 -14.70 -5.68 10.33
N LEU A 172 -14.95 -4.82 9.33
CA LEU A 172 -13.99 -3.78 8.91
C LEU A 172 -13.68 -2.81 10.06
N ILE A 173 -14.71 -2.31 10.75
CA ILE A 173 -14.52 -1.39 11.90
C ILE A 173 -13.71 -2.09 13.00
N ALA A 174 -14.04 -3.33 13.34
CA ALA A 174 -13.31 -4.11 14.34
C ALA A 174 -11.84 -4.32 13.92
N PHE A 175 -11.58 -4.63 12.66
CA PHE A 175 -10.22 -4.77 12.13
C PHE A 175 -9.44 -3.45 12.20
N GLN A 176 -10.05 -2.33 11.80
CA GLN A 176 -9.39 -1.02 11.87
C GLN A 176 -9.06 -0.63 13.31
N LYS A 177 -9.99 -0.81 14.25
CA LYS A 177 -9.76 -0.58 15.69
C LYS A 177 -8.63 -1.46 16.23
N ALA A 178 -8.57 -2.72 15.82
CA ALA A 178 -7.48 -3.62 16.21
C ALA A 178 -6.12 -3.16 15.67
N GLU A 179 -6.03 -2.74 14.40
CA GLU A 179 -4.78 -2.23 13.82
C GLU A 179 -4.35 -0.90 14.48
N MET A 180 -5.29 -0.01 14.80
CA MET A 180 -4.99 1.23 15.52
C MET A 180 -4.60 1.00 16.97
N SER A 181 -5.19 0.00 17.64
CA SER A 181 -4.77 -0.44 18.99
C SER A 181 -3.33 -1.01 18.96
N ARG A 182 -2.96 -1.75 17.90
CA ARG A 182 -1.57 -2.20 17.69
C ARG A 182 -0.63 -1.03 17.46
N LEU A 183 -1.05 -0.02 16.68
CA LEU A 183 -0.28 1.20 16.47
C LEU A 183 -0.07 1.94 17.79
N LYS A 184 -1.12 2.14 18.59
CA LYS A 184 -1.05 2.78 19.93
C LYS A 184 -0.04 2.07 20.84
N LYS A 185 -0.10 0.73 20.91
CA LYS A 185 0.88 -0.06 21.69
C LYS A 185 2.30 0.09 21.16
N ALA A 186 2.48 0.20 19.84
CA ALA A 186 3.80 0.38 19.24
C ALA A 186 4.36 1.78 19.54
N VAL A 187 3.55 2.84 19.43
CA VAL A 187 3.97 4.23 19.64
C VAL A 187 4.44 4.48 21.09
N ASN A 188 3.97 3.70 22.06
CA ASN A 188 4.45 3.77 23.44
C ASN A 188 5.94 3.34 23.61
N ARG A 189 6.55 2.75 22.58
CA ARG A 189 7.98 2.42 22.62
C ARG A 189 8.83 3.66 22.37
N THR A 190 9.96 3.74 23.04
CA THR A 190 10.92 4.85 22.83
C THR A 190 11.82 4.60 21.62
N ILE A 191 12.16 3.34 21.35
CA ILE A 191 13.04 2.90 20.26
C ILE A 191 12.41 1.79 19.44
N PHE A 192 12.82 1.70 18.16
CA PHE A 192 12.31 0.74 17.17
C PHE A 192 13.47 0.05 16.46
N ALA A 193 13.46 -1.26 16.39
CA ALA A 193 14.23 -2.02 15.41
C ALA A 193 13.58 -1.85 14.01
N GLY A 194 14.34 -2.13 12.94
CA GLY A 194 13.86 -1.89 11.58
C GLY A 194 12.58 -2.66 11.21
N ASP A 195 12.44 -3.89 11.66
CA ASP A 195 11.23 -4.69 11.48
C ASP A 195 10.00 -4.12 12.21
N GLN A 196 10.21 -3.59 13.43
CA GLN A 196 9.16 -2.92 14.21
C GLN A 196 8.74 -1.60 13.57
N PHE A 197 9.72 -0.81 13.11
CA PHE A 197 9.48 0.41 12.35
C PHE A 197 8.67 0.13 11.08
N HIS A 198 9.06 -0.91 10.34
CA HIS A 198 8.35 -1.33 9.14
C HIS A 198 6.92 -1.81 9.41
N ALA A 199 6.69 -2.48 10.55
CA ALA A 199 5.34 -2.88 10.97
C ALA A 199 4.43 -1.68 11.22
N VAL A 200 4.93 -0.64 11.92
CA VAL A 200 4.21 0.63 12.14
C VAL A 200 3.89 1.30 10.80
N ARG A 201 4.89 1.42 9.92
CA ARG A 201 4.70 2.02 8.59
C ARG A 201 3.64 1.30 7.77
N LYS A 202 3.57 -0.03 7.84
CA LYS A 202 2.52 -0.81 7.15
C LYS A 202 1.11 -0.47 7.62
N ILE A 203 0.90 -0.26 8.93
CA ILE A 203 -0.39 0.16 9.47
C ILE A 203 -0.76 1.53 8.90
N VAL A 204 0.15 2.51 8.98
CA VAL A 204 -0.07 3.86 8.43
C VAL A 204 -0.37 3.80 6.94
N SER A 205 0.45 3.12 6.13
CA SER A 205 0.25 3.02 4.68
C SER A 205 -1.09 2.35 4.31
N MET A 206 -1.57 1.42 5.12
CA MET A 206 -2.88 0.79 4.92
C MET A 206 -4.02 1.76 5.21
N GLN A 207 -3.88 2.60 6.24
CA GLN A 207 -4.86 3.64 6.54
C GLN A 207 -4.86 4.74 5.46
N VAL A 208 -3.70 5.14 4.94
CA VAL A 208 -3.63 6.03 3.75
C VAL A 208 -4.45 5.44 2.62
N SER A 209 -4.19 4.19 2.25
CA SER A 209 -4.92 3.49 1.17
C SER A 209 -6.43 3.44 1.40
N TYR A 210 -6.88 3.27 2.65
CA TYR A 210 -8.29 3.30 3.01
C TYR A 210 -8.93 4.66 2.73
N TYR A 211 -8.35 5.75 3.25
CA TYR A 211 -8.91 7.08 3.08
C TYR A 211 -8.74 7.63 1.66
N ASP A 212 -7.70 7.23 0.93
CA ASP A 212 -7.55 7.53 -0.50
C ASP A 212 -8.68 6.90 -1.31
N THR A 213 -9.04 5.66 -1.02
CA THR A 213 -10.16 4.97 -1.66
C THR A 213 -11.49 5.67 -1.34
N LEU A 214 -11.73 6.01 -0.08
CA LEU A 214 -12.96 6.69 0.34
C LEU A 214 -13.14 8.05 -0.32
N ARG A 215 -12.11 8.91 -0.27
CA ARG A 215 -12.18 10.25 -0.88
C ARG A 215 -12.30 10.22 -2.39
N SER A 216 -11.87 9.13 -3.04
CA SER A 216 -12.01 8.94 -4.49
C SER A 216 -13.40 8.49 -4.88
N LEU A 217 -14.09 7.70 -4.03
CA LEU A 217 -15.46 7.24 -4.25
C LEU A 217 -16.50 8.30 -3.89
N ALA A 218 -16.33 8.94 -2.75
CA ALA A 218 -17.24 9.94 -2.19
C ALA A 218 -16.41 11.08 -1.59
N PRO A 219 -16.00 12.06 -2.43
CA PRO A 219 -15.22 13.18 -1.98
C PRO A 219 -15.88 13.92 -0.81
N ASN A 220 -15.18 13.99 0.31
CA ASN A 220 -15.58 14.76 1.48
C ASN A 220 -14.36 15.24 2.25
N GLU A 221 -14.52 16.32 2.99
CA GLU A 221 -13.43 16.98 3.72
C GLU A 221 -12.78 16.07 4.77
N HIS A 222 -13.59 15.31 5.51
CA HIS A 222 -13.06 14.38 6.54
C HIS A 222 -12.12 13.34 5.94
N ALA A 223 -12.53 12.65 4.86
CA ALA A 223 -11.69 11.64 4.21
C ALA A 223 -10.45 12.27 3.57
N TYR A 224 -10.56 13.48 3.03
CA TYR A 224 -9.43 14.23 2.49
C TYR A 224 -8.41 14.58 3.58
N CYS A 225 -8.84 15.20 4.69
CA CYS A 225 -7.96 15.54 5.81
C CYS A 225 -7.29 14.30 6.41
N MET A 226 -8.03 13.21 6.61
CA MET A 226 -7.46 11.95 7.08
C MET A 226 -6.39 11.41 6.12
N SER A 227 -6.70 11.35 4.82
CA SER A 227 -5.75 10.89 3.81
C SER A 227 -4.46 11.73 3.84
N ARG A 228 -4.57 13.08 3.83
CA ARG A 228 -3.40 13.98 3.80
C ARG A 228 -2.58 13.92 5.08
N PHE A 229 -3.22 13.86 6.24
CA PHE A 229 -2.52 13.72 7.52
C PHE A 229 -1.73 12.41 7.59
N LEU A 230 -2.35 11.30 7.18
CA LEU A 230 -1.71 9.98 7.15
C LEU A 230 -0.61 9.90 6.07
N ALA A 231 -0.81 10.52 4.90
CA ALA A 231 0.20 10.62 3.84
C ALA A 231 1.45 11.34 4.33
N ALA A 232 1.30 12.43 5.09
CA ALA A 232 2.45 13.13 5.68
C ALA A 232 3.24 12.23 6.65
N ILE A 233 2.56 11.44 7.49
CA ILE A 233 3.25 10.44 8.35
C ILE A 233 3.93 9.37 7.49
N ASN A 234 3.24 8.86 6.45
CA ASN A 234 3.78 7.84 5.56
C ASN A 234 5.04 8.32 4.81
N GLY A 235 5.07 9.58 4.38
CA GLY A 235 6.23 10.22 3.75
C GLY A 235 7.41 10.36 4.71
N LEU A 236 7.20 10.90 5.91
CA LEU A 236 8.22 11.00 6.96
C LEU A 236 8.83 9.62 7.27
N MET A 237 7.98 8.61 7.43
CA MET A 237 8.43 7.24 7.67
C MET A 237 9.07 6.63 6.43
N GLY A 238 8.65 7.04 5.22
CA GLY A 238 9.24 6.63 3.95
C GLY A 238 10.69 7.08 3.84
N SER A 239 10.93 8.37 4.01
CA SER A 239 12.27 8.96 3.98
C SER A 239 13.19 8.30 4.99
N ARG A 240 12.74 8.10 6.22
CA ARG A 240 13.54 7.41 7.25
C ARG A 240 13.84 5.95 6.90
N HIS A 241 12.87 5.23 6.32
CA HIS A 241 13.09 3.86 5.85
C HIS A 241 14.15 3.81 4.75
N ASP A 242 14.10 4.71 3.78
CA ASP A 242 15.06 4.76 2.68
C ASP A 242 16.49 5.07 3.20
N GLU A 243 16.61 5.97 4.18
CA GLU A 243 17.87 6.21 4.91
C GLU A 243 18.40 4.94 5.59
N MET A 244 17.55 4.24 6.35
CA MET A 244 17.94 3.00 7.05
C MET A 244 18.39 1.92 6.05
N VAL A 245 17.74 1.81 4.90
CA VAL A 245 18.15 0.91 3.82
C VAL A 245 19.51 1.34 3.27
N ALA A 246 19.72 2.62 2.97
CA ALA A 246 20.99 3.14 2.47
C ALA A 246 22.13 2.97 3.47
N GLU A 247 21.91 3.23 4.77
CA GLU A 247 22.88 2.97 5.85
C GLU A 247 23.27 1.50 5.92
N SER A 248 22.28 0.60 5.81
CA SER A 248 22.52 -0.85 5.84
C SER A 248 23.27 -1.33 4.59
N LEU A 249 22.96 -0.77 3.44
CA LEU A 249 23.60 -1.13 2.17
C LEU A 249 25.06 -0.68 2.09
N SER A 250 25.38 0.46 2.72
CA SER A 250 26.76 0.99 2.83
C SER A 250 27.58 0.37 3.98
N GLY A 251 27.00 -0.53 4.77
CA GLY A 251 27.65 -1.14 5.92
C GLY A 251 27.82 -0.20 7.12
N ARG A 252 27.31 1.05 7.04
CA ARG A 252 27.43 2.03 8.13
C ARG A 252 26.63 1.63 9.37
N ARG A 253 25.49 0.97 9.18
CA ARG A 253 24.60 0.56 10.27
C ARG A 253 23.74 -0.62 9.84
N SER A 254 23.50 -1.58 10.76
CA SER A 254 22.54 -2.65 10.48
C SER A 254 21.11 -2.07 10.39
N TYR A 255 20.31 -2.57 9.46
CA TYR A 255 18.90 -2.19 9.30
C TYR A 255 18.09 -2.34 10.61
N ASN A 256 18.39 -3.37 11.41
CA ASN A 256 17.71 -3.66 12.67
C ASN A 256 18.35 -2.99 13.90
N THR A 257 19.34 -2.11 13.73
CA THR A 257 19.85 -1.34 14.86
C THR A 257 18.74 -0.44 15.42
N PRO A 258 18.37 -0.57 16.72
CA PRO A 258 17.29 0.21 17.30
C PRO A 258 17.55 1.72 17.25
N ALA A 259 16.50 2.50 16.93
CA ALA A 259 16.55 3.95 16.89
C ALA A 259 15.23 4.56 17.36
N PRO A 260 15.22 5.78 17.90
CA PRO A 260 14.00 6.51 18.18
C PRO A 260 13.33 6.98 16.88
N LEU A 261 12.02 7.21 16.93
CA LEU A 261 11.32 7.95 15.88
C LEU A 261 11.74 9.42 15.91
N ALA A 262 11.81 10.04 14.73
CA ALA A 262 11.95 11.48 14.62
C ALA A 262 10.81 12.18 15.39
N LYS A 263 11.11 13.33 16.02
CA LYS A 263 10.16 14.06 16.88
C LYS A 263 8.83 14.34 16.18
N GLU A 264 8.88 14.79 14.94
CA GLU A 264 7.68 15.09 14.16
C GLU A 264 6.84 13.83 13.87
N THR A 265 7.48 12.76 13.41
CA THR A 265 6.79 11.47 13.17
C THR A 265 6.12 10.96 14.44
N ARG A 266 6.81 11.04 15.57
CA ARG A 266 6.28 10.63 16.87
C ARG A 266 5.07 11.47 17.27
N SER A 267 5.18 12.80 17.22
CA SER A 267 4.11 13.71 17.58
C SER A 267 2.84 13.48 16.75
N ARG A 268 2.98 13.30 15.42
CA ARG A 268 1.85 13.02 14.54
C ARG A 268 1.20 11.66 14.85
N LEU A 269 1.99 10.63 15.11
CA LEU A 269 1.47 9.31 15.50
C LEU A 269 0.75 9.35 16.84
N GLU A 270 1.30 10.03 17.83
CA GLU A 270 0.68 10.22 19.16
C GLU A 270 -0.65 10.97 19.04
N THR A 271 -0.70 12.04 18.25
CA THR A 271 -1.93 12.79 17.96
C THR A 271 -2.99 11.89 17.32
N LEU A 272 -2.59 11.09 16.31
CA LEU A 272 -3.49 10.16 15.65
C LEU A 272 -4.10 9.16 16.62
N VAL A 273 -3.26 8.45 17.40
CA VAL A 273 -3.75 7.38 18.29
C VAL A 273 -4.49 7.90 19.52
N ALA A 274 -4.27 9.16 19.93
CA ALA A 274 -5.01 9.82 21.00
C ALA A 274 -6.44 10.15 20.60
N ARG A 275 -6.67 10.54 19.33
CA ARG A 275 -7.99 10.97 18.83
C ARG A 275 -8.77 9.85 18.13
N TYR A 276 -8.12 8.73 17.81
CA TYR A 276 -8.79 7.65 17.11
C TYR A 276 -9.81 6.95 18.03
N PRO A 277 -11.07 6.75 17.60
CA PRO A 277 -12.14 6.16 18.42
C PRO A 277 -11.96 4.63 18.52
N LEU A 278 -11.21 4.18 19.52
CA LEU A 278 -10.90 2.78 19.81
C LEU A 278 -12.04 2.07 20.56
#